data_99c3ee730ec8463518862744398ec6cf
#
_entry.id   99c3ee730ec8463518862744398ec6cf
#
_cell.length_a   1.000
_cell.length_b   1.000
_cell.length_c   1.000
_cell.angle_alpha   90.00
_cell.angle_beta   90.00
_cell.angle_gamma   90.00
#
_symmetry.space_group_name_H-M   'P 1'
#
loop_
_entity.id
_entity.type
_entity.pdbx_description
1 polymer ?
#
loop_
_entity_poly.entity_id
_entity_poly.type
_entity_poly.pdbx_seq_one_letter_code
_entity_poly.pdbx_strand_id
1 'polypeptide(L)'
;MNVRNAALKPVLNAEIIQRRLDELAHEISAAYMGKPLVVICVLKGAFMFFTDLVKRLTCCPEIDFVRLSSYGAGTVHKEIVFSKDVEIPLRGKHVLVIEDMVDTGRSMEFLLKQLESRGALSLKLAVFIDKSERREVFVHPDFVAFSLPRGFLVGYGLDYAEQYRELPAVYEATILE
;
A
#
# COMPACT_ATOMS: atom_id res chain seq x y z
N MET A 1 -19.36 18.48 -9.05
CA MET A 1 -18.10 19.24 -9.13
C MET A 1 -17.16 18.53 -10.07
N ASN A 2 -16.65 19.21 -11.10
CA ASN A 2 -15.75 18.61 -12.09
C ASN A 2 -14.33 18.59 -11.47
N VAL A 3 -13.91 17.46 -10.89
CA VAL A 3 -12.70 17.34 -10.06
C VAL A 3 -11.40 17.28 -10.92
N ARG A 4 -11.49 17.43 -12.23
CA ARG A 4 -10.32 17.46 -13.13
C ARG A 4 -9.56 18.81 -13.15
N ASN A 5 -9.65 19.61 -12.09
CA ASN A 5 -8.95 20.89 -11.97
C ASN A 5 -7.66 20.75 -11.14
N ALA A 6 -6.83 19.76 -11.40
CA ALA A 6 -5.49 19.70 -10.84
C ALA A 6 -4.45 19.81 -11.96
N ALA A 7 -3.46 20.66 -11.78
CA ALA A 7 -2.24 20.63 -12.56
C ALA A 7 -1.40 19.43 -12.12
N LEU A 8 -1.04 18.56 -13.06
CA LEU A 8 -0.26 17.35 -12.80
C LEU A 8 1.18 17.53 -13.25
N LYS A 9 2.12 17.36 -12.32
CA LYS A 9 3.56 17.34 -12.60
C LYS A 9 4.06 15.90 -12.48
N PRO A 10 4.68 15.30 -13.52
CA PRO A 10 5.25 13.96 -13.43
C PRO A 10 6.30 13.83 -12.32
N VAL A 11 6.21 12.76 -11.52
CA VAL A 11 7.17 12.42 -10.44
C VAL A 11 7.84 11.08 -10.71
N LEU A 12 7.06 10.04 -11.01
CA LEU A 12 7.55 8.73 -11.41
C LEU A 12 6.87 8.33 -12.73
N ASN A 13 7.66 8.08 -13.78
CA ASN A 13 7.11 7.54 -15.01
C ASN A 13 6.88 6.03 -14.92
N ALA A 14 6.08 5.48 -15.83
CA ALA A 14 5.72 4.06 -15.84
C ALA A 14 6.95 3.14 -15.94
N GLU A 15 7.94 3.50 -16.73
CA GLU A 15 9.16 2.67 -16.95
C GLU A 15 9.99 2.55 -15.67
N ILE A 16 10.16 3.65 -14.94
CA ILE A 16 10.86 3.66 -13.63
C ILE A 16 10.11 2.78 -12.63
N ILE A 17 8.77 2.88 -12.60
CA ILE A 17 7.92 2.05 -11.73
C ILE A 17 8.14 0.57 -12.07
N GLN A 18 8.00 0.17 -13.33
CA GLN A 18 8.08 -1.23 -13.73
C GLN A 18 9.46 -1.83 -13.40
N ARG A 19 10.55 -1.10 -13.66
CA ARG A 19 11.91 -1.55 -13.32
C ARG A 19 12.08 -1.75 -11.81
N ARG A 20 11.60 -0.80 -10.99
CA ARG A 20 11.71 -0.94 -9.52
C ARG A 20 10.88 -2.12 -9.01
N LEU A 21 9.74 -2.41 -9.64
CA LEU A 21 8.94 -3.59 -9.30
C LEU A 21 9.64 -4.91 -9.62
N ASP A 22 10.40 -4.99 -10.70
CA ASP A 22 11.19 -6.18 -11.02
C ASP A 22 12.25 -6.45 -9.93
N GLU A 23 12.95 -5.40 -9.47
CA GLU A 23 13.92 -5.48 -8.38
C GLU A 23 13.25 -5.92 -7.07
N LEU A 24 12.16 -5.24 -6.69
CA LEU A 24 11.43 -5.49 -5.45
C LEU A 24 10.83 -6.90 -5.41
N ALA A 25 10.29 -7.36 -6.54
CA ALA A 25 9.77 -8.73 -6.66
C ALA A 25 10.85 -9.77 -6.49
N HIS A 26 12.06 -9.52 -7.00
CA HIS A 26 13.22 -10.39 -6.78
C HIS A 26 13.60 -10.45 -5.30
N GLU A 27 13.70 -9.29 -4.62
CA GLU A 27 13.99 -9.20 -3.18
C GLU A 27 12.97 -9.99 -2.35
N ILE A 28 11.68 -9.79 -2.61
CA ILE A 28 10.58 -10.47 -1.90
C ILE A 28 10.59 -11.98 -2.20
N SER A 29 10.74 -12.36 -3.48
CA SER A 29 10.76 -13.78 -3.86
C SER A 29 11.91 -14.53 -3.20
N ALA A 30 13.10 -13.93 -3.12
CA ALA A 30 14.25 -14.50 -2.43
C ALA A 30 13.98 -14.67 -0.92
N ALA A 31 13.34 -13.70 -0.28
CA ALA A 31 13.02 -13.73 1.14
C ALA A 31 12.00 -14.83 1.52
N TYR A 32 11.11 -15.18 0.57
CA TYR A 32 9.99 -16.10 0.84
C TYR A 32 10.03 -17.40 0.02
N MET A 33 11.12 -17.69 -0.70
CA MET A 33 11.26 -18.93 -1.47
C MET A 33 11.06 -20.17 -0.57
N GLY A 34 10.13 -21.04 -0.96
CA GLY A 34 9.82 -22.27 -0.22
C GLY A 34 9.07 -22.07 1.09
N LYS A 35 8.59 -20.87 1.38
CA LYS A 35 7.82 -20.55 2.59
C LYS A 35 6.33 -20.39 2.28
N PRO A 36 5.42 -20.83 3.16
CA PRO A 36 3.99 -20.55 3.01
C PRO A 36 3.74 -19.05 3.21
N LEU A 37 3.45 -18.32 2.14
CA LEU A 37 3.26 -16.88 2.11
C LEU A 37 1.84 -16.49 1.75
N VAL A 38 1.23 -15.61 2.54
CA VAL A 38 0.02 -14.87 2.19
C VAL A 38 0.38 -13.42 1.91
N VAL A 39 0.01 -12.93 0.75
CA VAL A 39 0.19 -11.52 0.37
C VAL A 39 -1.16 -10.81 0.44
N ILE A 40 -1.26 -9.80 1.26
CA ILE A 40 -2.51 -9.08 1.56
C ILE A 40 -2.46 -7.67 0.94
N CYS A 41 -3.38 -7.39 0.01
CA CYS A 41 -3.56 -6.06 -0.57
C CYS A 41 -4.44 -5.18 0.31
N VAL A 42 -4.00 -3.98 0.64
CA VAL A 42 -4.85 -2.98 1.29
C VAL A 42 -5.61 -2.17 0.23
N LEU A 43 -6.91 -2.37 0.18
CA LEU A 43 -7.78 -1.69 -0.79
C LEU A 43 -8.15 -0.26 -0.30
N LYS A 44 -8.28 0.73 -1.22
CA LYS A 44 -8.27 0.58 -2.68
C LYS A 44 -6.89 0.94 -3.28
N GLY A 45 -6.13 1.85 -2.69
CA GLY A 45 -4.97 2.50 -3.32
C GLY A 45 -3.90 1.53 -3.80
N ALA A 46 -3.64 0.46 -3.05
CA ALA A 46 -2.57 -0.49 -3.36
C ALA A 46 -2.83 -1.40 -4.58
N PHE A 47 -4.05 -1.42 -5.16
CA PHE A 47 -4.44 -2.46 -6.13
C PHE A 47 -3.56 -2.52 -7.40
N MET A 48 -3.08 -1.37 -7.90
CA MET A 48 -2.20 -1.32 -9.07
C MET A 48 -0.81 -1.89 -8.73
N PHE A 49 -0.22 -1.37 -7.67
CA PHE A 49 1.07 -1.84 -7.16
C PHE A 49 1.03 -3.33 -6.82
N PHE A 50 0.00 -3.76 -6.09
CA PHE A 50 -0.22 -5.16 -5.74
C PHE A 50 -0.29 -6.06 -6.98
N THR A 51 -1.13 -5.72 -7.95
CA THR A 51 -1.34 -6.53 -9.15
C THR A 51 -0.06 -6.70 -9.96
N ASP A 52 0.70 -5.63 -10.15
CA ASP A 52 1.93 -5.67 -10.92
C ASP A 52 3.06 -6.38 -10.15
N LEU A 53 3.13 -6.21 -8.83
CA LEU A 53 4.10 -6.90 -8.00
C LEU A 53 3.85 -8.40 -7.95
N VAL A 54 2.61 -8.83 -7.67
CA VAL A 54 2.26 -10.26 -7.51
C VAL A 54 2.51 -11.06 -8.78
N LYS A 55 2.26 -10.50 -9.96
CA LYS A 55 2.58 -11.15 -11.25
C LYS A 55 4.07 -11.45 -11.45
N ARG A 56 4.93 -10.78 -10.72
CA ARG A 56 6.40 -10.92 -10.76
C ARG A 56 6.97 -11.84 -9.69
N LEU A 57 6.19 -12.13 -8.64
CA LEU A 57 6.64 -13.02 -7.56
C LEU A 57 6.77 -14.47 -8.07
N THR A 58 7.91 -15.10 -7.74
CA THR A 58 8.18 -16.50 -8.09
C THR A 58 8.01 -17.45 -6.90
N CYS A 59 7.63 -16.93 -5.72
CA CYS A 59 7.42 -17.72 -4.49
C CYS A 59 5.99 -18.28 -4.35
N CYS A 60 5.12 -18.13 -5.35
CA CYS A 60 3.75 -18.67 -5.41
C CYS A 60 2.90 -18.37 -4.15
N PRO A 61 2.66 -17.10 -3.80
CA PRO A 61 1.90 -16.76 -2.60
C PRO A 61 0.39 -17.03 -2.75
N GLU A 62 -0.28 -17.27 -1.62
CA GLU A 62 -1.72 -17.08 -1.51
C GLU A 62 -2.05 -15.58 -1.49
N ILE A 63 -3.20 -15.18 -2.00
CA ILE A 63 -3.58 -13.77 -2.16
C ILE A 63 -4.86 -13.48 -1.42
N ASP A 64 -4.88 -12.39 -0.64
CA ASP A 64 -6.07 -11.89 0.03
C ASP A 64 -6.12 -10.35 0.03
N PHE A 65 -7.23 -9.80 0.50
CA PHE A 65 -7.52 -8.37 0.49
C PHE A 65 -8.09 -7.92 1.80
N VAL A 66 -7.68 -6.72 2.24
CA VAL A 66 -8.31 -6.01 3.37
C VAL A 66 -8.75 -4.63 2.93
N ARG A 67 -9.75 -4.10 3.60
CA ARG A 67 -10.14 -2.70 3.46
C ARG A 67 -10.41 -2.09 4.82
N LEU A 68 -9.73 -1.00 5.09
CA LEU A 68 -9.97 -0.16 6.27
C LEU A 68 -10.90 0.98 5.92
N SER A 69 -11.75 1.34 6.86
CA SER A 69 -12.61 2.52 6.78
C SER A 69 -12.51 3.30 8.09
N SER A 70 -12.55 4.63 7.99
CA SER A 70 -12.60 5.50 9.17
C SER A 70 -14.04 5.88 9.44
N TYR A 71 -14.56 5.52 10.61
CA TYR A 71 -15.90 5.89 11.07
C TYR A 71 -15.81 7.02 12.10
N GLY A 72 -16.72 7.99 12.00
CA GLY A 72 -16.87 9.08 12.96
C GLY A 72 -17.33 10.37 12.28
N ALA A 73 -18.35 11.02 12.85
CA ALA A 73 -18.80 12.35 12.45
C ALA A 73 -18.04 13.39 13.29
N GLY A 74 -17.21 14.22 12.65
CA GLY A 74 -16.48 15.31 13.32
C GLY A 74 -14.95 15.11 13.37
N THR A 75 -14.28 16.07 14.00
CA THR A 75 -12.80 16.15 14.08
C THR A 75 -12.18 15.36 15.23
N VAL A 76 -12.97 14.67 16.05
CA VAL A 76 -12.52 13.97 17.27
C VAL A 76 -12.55 12.47 17.01
N HIS A 77 -11.36 11.83 17.03
CA HIS A 77 -11.09 10.38 16.98
C HIS A 77 -11.95 9.58 15.97
N LYS A 78 -11.50 9.56 14.71
CA LYS A 78 -12.03 8.61 13.73
C LYS A 78 -11.58 7.21 14.14
N GLU A 79 -12.52 6.34 14.45
CA GLU A 79 -12.24 4.92 14.69
C GLU A 79 -11.95 4.22 13.37
N ILE A 80 -10.83 3.47 13.32
CA ILE A 80 -10.45 2.68 12.16
C ILE A 80 -11.06 1.29 12.33
N VAL A 81 -11.82 0.84 11.34
CA VAL A 81 -12.46 -0.47 11.34
C VAL A 81 -12.21 -1.22 10.02
N PHE A 82 -12.29 -2.54 10.06
CA PHE A 82 -12.31 -3.35 8.85
C PHE A 82 -13.69 -3.25 8.18
N SER A 83 -13.73 -2.76 6.94
CA SER A 83 -14.90 -2.91 6.06
C SER A 83 -14.83 -4.17 5.21
N LYS A 84 -13.63 -4.73 5.00
CA LYS A 84 -13.35 -6.09 4.54
C LYS A 84 -12.17 -6.63 5.33
N ASP A 85 -12.33 -7.79 5.92
CA ASP A 85 -11.27 -8.50 6.64
C ASP A 85 -10.67 -9.61 5.78
N VAL A 86 -9.52 -10.17 6.19
CA VAL A 86 -8.89 -11.32 5.55
C VAL A 86 -9.75 -12.57 5.70
N GLU A 87 -9.77 -13.37 4.66
CA GLU A 87 -10.56 -14.62 4.59
C GLU A 87 -9.66 -15.85 4.74
N ILE A 88 -8.39 -15.73 4.36
CA ILE A 88 -7.39 -16.81 4.46
C ILE A 88 -6.88 -16.93 5.90
N PRO A 89 -6.85 -18.13 6.50
CA PRO A 89 -6.22 -18.36 7.81
C PRO A 89 -4.73 -18.03 7.76
N LEU A 90 -4.26 -17.17 8.69
CA LEU A 90 -2.87 -16.71 8.73
C LEU A 90 -1.96 -17.56 9.62
N ARG A 91 -2.54 -18.38 10.51
CA ARG A 91 -1.79 -19.23 11.43
C ARG A 91 -0.82 -20.15 10.70
N GLY A 92 0.45 -20.10 11.07
CA GLY A 92 1.50 -20.95 10.49
C GLY A 92 1.98 -20.51 9.12
N LYS A 93 1.61 -19.30 8.67
CA LYS A 93 2.06 -18.71 7.40
C LYS A 93 2.83 -17.42 7.64
N HIS A 94 3.70 -17.07 6.70
CA HIS A 94 4.27 -15.73 6.62
C HIS A 94 3.25 -14.79 5.98
N VAL A 95 3.21 -13.53 6.40
CA VAL A 95 2.28 -12.54 5.89
C VAL A 95 3.07 -11.32 5.37
N LEU A 96 2.76 -10.90 4.15
CA LEU A 96 3.27 -9.67 3.56
C LEU A 96 2.08 -8.76 3.22
N VAL A 97 1.97 -7.64 3.93
CA VAL A 97 0.98 -6.60 3.66
C VAL A 97 1.52 -5.68 2.56
N ILE A 98 0.69 -5.39 1.57
CA ILE A 98 1.00 -4.47 0.46
C ILE A 98 0.13 -3.22 0.58
N GLU A 99 0.79 -2.07 0.71
CA GLU A 99 0.16 -0.75 0.84
C GLU A 99 0.65 0.20 -0.26
N ASP A 100 -0.20 1.12 -0.69
CA ASP A 100 0.18 2.15 -1.67
C ASP A 100 1.09 3.21 -1.07
N MET A 101 0.76 3.70 0.12
CA MET A 101 1.53 4.76 0.76
C MET A 101 1.41 4.72 2.28
N VAL A 102 2.53 4.90 2.96
CA VAL A 102 2.54 5.14 4.41
C VAL A 102 2.86 6.61 4.67
N ASP A 103 1.83 7.37 5.07
CA ASP A 103 1.94 8.79 5.43
C ASP A 103 2.07 8.96 6.97
N THR A 104 0.96 9.08 7.70
CA THR A 104 1.00 9.20 9.18
C THR A 104 1.36 7.88 9.87
N GLY A 105 1.08 6.75 9.24
CA GLY A 105 1.31 5.41 9.77
C GLY A 105 0.18 4.84 10.62
N ARG A 106 -0.81 5.64 11.04
CA ARG A 106 -1.88 5.21 11.98
C ARG A 106 -2.68 4.01 11.47
N SER A 107 -3.10 4.03 10.20
CA SER A 107 -3.86 2.93 9.60
C SER A 107 -3.05 1.64 9.55
N MET A 108 -1.77 1.74 9.21
CA MET A 108 -0.87 0.59 9.16
C MET A 108 -0.56 0.04 10.55
N GLU A 109 -0.32 0.91 11.54
CA GLU A 109 -0.15 0.46 12.93
C GLU A 109 -1.36 -0.34 13.41
N PHE A 110 -2.57 0.17 13.16
CA PHE A 110 -3.80 -0.56 13.50
C PHE A 110 -3.87 -1.91 12.79
N LEU A 111 -3.69 -1.93 11.46
CA LEU A 111 -3.77 -3.15 10.67
C LEU A 111 -2.75 -4.20 11.12
N LEU A 112 -1.49 -3.81 11.26
CA LEU A 112 -0.42 -4.73 11.64
C LEU A 112 -0.67 -5.34 13.02
N LYS A 113 -1.09 -4.55 14.03
CA LYS A 113 -1.48 -5.05 15.35
C LYS A 113 -2.62 -6.07 15.29
N GLN A 114 -3.63 -5.84 14.44
CA GLN A 114 -4.74 -6.77 14.28
C GLN A 114 -4.32 -8.08 13.60
N LEU A 115 -3.44 -8.02 12.60
CA LEU A 115 -2.95 -9.21 11.91
C LEU A 115 -1.96 -10.02 12.74
N GLU A 116 -1.12 -9.36 13.55
CA GLU A 116 -0.15 -10.01 14.44
C GLU A 116 -0.82 -10.98 15.41
N SER A 117 -1.98 -10.61 15.96
CA SER A 117 -2.75 -11.46 16.88
C SER A 117 -3.30 -12.76 16.27
N ARG A 118 -3.23 -12.93 14.94
CA ARG A 118 -3.81 -14.07 14.20
C ARG A 118 -2.86 -15.25 14.02
N GLY A 119 -1.68 -15.22 14.67
CA GLY A 119 -0.77 -16.36 14.71
C GLY A 119 0.06 -16.57 13.45
N ALA A 120 0.33 -15.52 12.68
CA ALA A 120 1.30 -15.54 11.58
C ALA A 120 2.72 -15.86 12.09
N LEU A 121 3.51 -16.57 11.27
CA LEU A 121 4.92 -16.85 11.55
C LEU A 121 5.79 -15.59 11.46
N SER A 122 5.46 -14.70 10.57
CA SER A 122 6.02 -13.36 10.46
C SER A 122 5.02 -12.43 9.78
N LEU A 123 5.12 -11.16 10.09
CA LEU A 123 4.33 -10.10 9.49
C LEU A 123 5.29 -9.02 8.98
N LYS A 124 5.23 -8.73 7.68
CA LYS A 124 6.05 -7.73 7.03
C LYS A 124 5.20 -6.80 6.17
N LEU A 125 5.73 -5.61 5.90
CA LEU A 125 5.07 -4.55 5.14
C LEU A 125 5.91 -4.18 3.92
N ALA A 126 5.27 -4.20 2.74
CA ALA A 126 5.81 -3.62 1.52
C ALA A 126 4.97 -2.42 1.11
N VAL A 127 5.62 -1.30 0.79
CA VAL A 127 4.94 -0.07 0.40
C VAL A 127 5.43 0.42 -0.95
N PHE A 128 4.50 0.95 -1.74
CA PHE A 128 4.86 1.58 -2.99
C PHE A 128 5.54 2.95 -2.74
N ILE A 129 4.95 3.79 -1.87
CA ILE A 129 5.56 5.07 -1.50
C ILE A 129 5.68 5.19 0.03
N ASP A 130 6.91 5.35 0.51
CA ASP A 130 7.17 5.73 1.90
C ASP A 130 7.30 7.25 2.02
N LYS A 131 6.32 7.87 2.72
CA LYS A 131 6.31 9.32 3.03
C LYS A 131 6.64 9.52 4.50
N SER A 132 7.80 10.10 4.77
CA SER A 132 8.28 10.29 6.14
C SER A 132 7.88 11.64 6.76
N GLU A 133 7.53 12.66 5.95
CA GLU A 133 7.30 14.04 6.43
C GLU A 133 6.16 14.17 7.46
N ARG A 134 5.09 13.38 7.29
CA ARG A 134 3.90 13.42 8.16
C ARG A 134 3.77 12.21 9.07
N ARG A 135 4.87 11.46 9.28
CA ARG A 135 4.87 10.26 10.12
C ARG A 135 4.57 10.63 11.58
N GLU A 136 3.50 10.08 12.13
CA GLU A 136 3.05 10.31 13.51
C GLU A 136 3.31 9.11 14.41
N VAL A 137 3.25 7.89 13.84
CA VAL A 137 3.51 6.66 14.55
C VAL A 137 4.61 5.86 13.87
N PHE A 138 5.40 5.16 14.67
CA PHE A 138 6.52 4.38 14.15
C PHE A 138 6.01 3.13 13.43
N VAL A 139 5.99 3.20 12.11
CA VAL A 139 5.80 2.06 11.22
C VAL A 139 6.97 2.04 10.25
N HIS A 140 7.70 0.95 10.25
CA HIS A 140 8.85 0.75 9.37
C HIS A 140 8.49 -0.29 8.31
N PRO A 141 8.38 0.09 7.03
CA PRO A 141 8.22 -0.87 5.95
C PRO A 141 9.48 -1.73 5.78
N ASP A 142 9.28 -3.04 5.56
CA ASP A 142 10.39 -3.98 5.27
C ASP A 142 10.87 -3.87 3.83
N PHE A 143 9.95 -3.53 2.92
CA PHE A 143 10.21 -3.37 1.50
C PHE A 143 9.62 -2.05 1.01
N VAL A 144 10.43 -1.23 0.37
CA VAL A 144 10.02 0.10 -0.12
C VAL A 144 10.33 0.20 -1.60
N ALA A 145 9.31 0.51 -2.43
CA ALA A 145 9.56 0.78 -3.82
C ALA A 145 10.20 2.17 -4.01
N PHE A 146 9.57 3.21 -3.46
CA PHE A 146 10.07 4.59 -3.57
C PHE A 146 9.94 5.35 -2.24
N SER A 147 10.95 6.17 -1.92
CA SER A 147 10.90 7.12 -0.80
C SER A 147 10.69 8.53 -1.36
N LEU A 148 9.51 9.08 -1.15
CA LEU A 148 9.12 10.42 -1.58
C LEU A 148 8.65 11.20 -0.36
N PRO A 149 9.45 12.11 0.21
CA PRO A 149 9.19 12.66 1.54
C PRO A 149 7.93 13.52 1.61
N ARG A 150 7.55 14.19 0.52
CA ARG A 150 6.44 15.16 0.47
C ARG A 150 5.71 15.16 -0.86
N GLY A 151 4.67 15.99 -0.96
CA GLY A 151 3.85 16.21 -2.14
C GLY A 151 2.46 15.54 -2.04
N PHE A 152 1.50 16.08 -2.76
CA PHE A 152 0.19 15.46 -2.93
C PHE A 152 0.21 14.62 -4.21
N LEU A 153 0.25 13.30 -4.06
CA LEU A 153 0.52 12.37 -5.13
C LEU A 153 -0.75 11.68 -5.61
N VAL A 154 -0.89 11.53 -6.93
CA VAL A 154 -1.97 10.80 -7.60
C VAL A 154 -1.44 9.92 -8.71
N GLY A 155 -2.23 8.94 -9.14
CA GLY A 155 -1.87 7.99 -10.19
C GLY A 155 -1.30 6.69 -9.65
N TYR A 156 -1.30 5.67 -10.47
CA TYR A 156 -0.87 4.31 -10.16
C TYR A 156 -1.53 3.76 -8.88
N GLY A 157 -2.86 3.93 -8.79
CA GLY A 157 -3.69 3.52 -7.64
C GLY A 157 -3.98 4.65 -6.65
N LEU A 158 -3.08 5.63 -6.51
CA LEU A 158 -3.29 6.82 -5.67
C LEU A 158 -4.37 7.72 -6.26
N ASP A 159 -5.17 8.36 -5.39
CA ASP A 159 -6.30 9.15 -5.82
C ASP A 159 -6.37 10.56 -5.23
N TYR A 160 -7.19 11.36 -5.91
CA TYR A 160 -7.84 12.54 -5.37
C TYR A 160 -9.34 12.45 -5.64
N ALA A 161 -10.15 12.41 -4.59
CA ALA A 161 -11.61 12.28 -4.66
C ALA A 161 -12.07 11.12 -5.57
N GLU A 162 -11.48 9.94 -5.42
CA GLU A 162 -11.72 8.71 -6.19
C GLU A 162 -11.33 8.80 -7.69
N GLN A 163 -10.57 9.80 -8.11
CA GLN A 163 -10.10 9.97 -9.49
C GLN A 163 -8.59 9.81 -9.59
N TYR A 164 -8.07 9.67 -10.80
CA TYR A 164 -6.64 9.53 -11.17
C TYR A 164 -6.00 8.18 -10.86
N ARG A 165 -6.68 7.23 -10.22
CA ARG A 165 -6.09 5.92 -9.92
C ARG A 165 -5.64 5.17 -11.17
N GLU A 166 -6.31 5.42 -12.31
CA GLU A 166 -6.07 4.77 -13.60
C GLU A 166 -4.79 5.21 -14.31
N LEU A 167 -4.18 6.31 -13.90
CA LEU A 167 -2.96 6.81 -14.53
C LEU A 167 -1.80 5.82 -14.35
N PRO A 168 -1.01 5.54 -15.41
CA PRO A 168 0.07 4.54 -15.34
C PRO A 168 1.34 5.02 -14.63
N ALA A 169 1.38 6.28 -14.24
CA ALA A 169 2.51 6.98 -13.66
C ALA A 169 2.06 7.73 -12.40
N VAL A 170 3.03 8.20 -11.58
CA VAL A 170 2.74 9.03 -10.41
C VAL A 170 3.01 10.49 -10.72
N TYR A 171 2.07 11.34 -10.31
CA TYR A 171 2.11 12.78 -10.50
C TYR A 171 1.93 13.49 -9.16
N GLU A 172 2.60 14.63 -9.01
CA GLU A 172 2.27 15.61 -7.98
C GLU A 172 1.11 16.47 -8.49
N ALA A 173 0.03 16.52 -7.71
CA ALA A 173 -1.17 17.28 -8.06
C ALA A 173 -1.20 18.60 -7.30
N THR A 174 -1.38 19.72 -8.03
CA THR A 174 -1.69 21.03 -7.46
C THR A 174 -3.16 21.32 -7.76
N ILE A 175 -3.97 21.45 -6.70
CA ILE A 175 -5.40 21.75 -6.84
C ILE A 175 -5.52 23.20 -7.32
N LEU A 176 -6.20 23.40 -8.43
CA LEU A 176 -6.52 24.73 -8.95
C LEU A 176 -7.85 25.16 -8.30
N GLU A 177 -7.84 26.34 -7.67
CA GLU A 177 -9.02 26.95 -7.05
C GLU A 177 -10.07 27.39 -8.10
#